data_204c28879f46220a57bb1c8e360f94a7
#
_entry.id   204c28879f46220a57bb1c8e360f94a7
#
_cell.length_a   1.000
_cell.length_b   1.000
_cell.length_c   1.000
_cell.angle_alpha   90.00
_cell.angle_beta   90.00
_cell.angle_gamma   90.00
#
_symmetry.space_group_name_H-M   'P 1'
#
loop_
_entity.id
_entity.type
_entity.pdbx_description
1 polymer ?
#
loop_
_entity_poly.entity_id
_entity_poly.type
_entity_poly.pdbx_seq_one_letter_code
_entity_poly.pdbx_strand_id
1 'polypeptide(L)'
;MKILFRLATVGLSLLIAVVLAEVVLRAMNMGFGNSPMEPDQVLHHVHPKSYSFIQQHPSGELGGFEIEYNSEGRVYRGHAAKTNEPSTGCRVALMGDSFVEAGQVPFAQSFAGLLEAASPNCAVRDYGTRSYSPAIYLVQWTTVVSTWKPTRVFLLLFGGDLREDVDYLKSASLDAQGLPTAIHGPEDGWLFSQLRRSYVARFVRMITQRMAWTMEHHGEDQFTIGGVVEEHPEWSGPTPGIVEEINRRVSANGGTLTLMVVPSRYRLMGDGRIPITSDLHDTVQAWAREHGIDFLDLNRPFDVAAKAGKQLFFLQDIHFTADGHQVVADAIAKQYPQLVGH
;
A
#
# COMPACT_ATOMS: atom_id res chain seq x y z
N MET A 1 44.88 -31.48 -0.71
CA MET A 1 44.90 -30.71 -1.97
C MET A 1 43.73 -31.04 -2.90
N LYS A 2 43.50 -32.31 -3.28
CA LYS A 2 42.39 -32.71 -4.21
C LYS A 2 40.99 -32.39 -3.71
N ILE A 3 40.69 -32.51 -2.42
CA ILE A 3 39.37 -32.18 -1.83
C ILE A 3 39.14 -30.66 -1.88
N LEU A 4 40.11 -29.84 -1.51
CA LEU A 4 40.02 -28.39 -1.55
C LEU A 4 39.79 -27.89 -2.99
N PHE A 5 40.48 -28.46 -3.97
CA PHE A 5 40.26 -28.13 -5.38
C PHE A 5 38.85 -28.48 -5.85
N ARG A 6 38.32 -29.66 -5.47
CA ARG A 6 36.96 -30.07 -5.80
C ARG A 6 35.93 -29.14 -5.17
N LEU A 7 36.11 -28.78 -3.91
CA LEU A 7 35.23 -27.81 -3.23
C LEU A 7 35.28 -26.44 -3.90
N ALA A 8 36.48 -25.97 -4.27
CA ALA A 8 36.62 -24.71 -4.99
C ALA A 8 35.94 -24.75 -6.38
N THR A 9 36.08 -25.85 -7.10
CA THR A 9 35.43 -26.02 -8.42
C THR A 9 33.91 -26.02 -8.27
N VAL A 10 33.36 -26.76 -7.31
CA VAL A 10 31.92 -26.78 -7.04
C VAL A 10 31.41 -25.38 -6.64
N GLY A 11 32.12 -24.68 -5.74
CA GLY A 11 31.78 -23.33 -5.34
C GLY A 11 31.78 -22.36 -6.51
N LEU A 12 32.80 -22.43 -7.38
CA LEU A 12 32.87 -21.57 -8.58
C LEU A 12 31.74 -21.90 -9.57
N SER A 13 31.44 -23.18 -9.78
CA SER A 13 30.35 -23.57 -10.68
C SER A 13 28.99 -23.11 -10.17
N LEU A 14 28.72 -23.18 -8.85
CA LEU A 14 27.51 -22.67 -8.24
C LEU A 14 27.42 -21.14 -8.38
N LEU A 15 28.52 -20.43 -8.15
CA LEU A 15 28.56 -18.97 -8.33
C LEU A 15 28.22 -18.58 -9.77
N ILE A 16 28.84 -19.24 -10.75
CA ILE A 16 28.54 -19.00 -12.18
C ILE A 16 27.06 -19.29 -12.48
N ALA A 17 26.52 -20.38 -11.98
CA ALA A 17 25.10 -20.72 -12.18
C ALA A 17 24.16 -19.66 -11.60
N VAL A 18 24.44 -19.16 -10.39
CA VAL A 18 23.65 -18.10 -9.76
C VAL A 18 23.73 -16.79 -10.57
N VAL A 19 24.94 -16.41 -11.02
CA VAL A 19 25.11 -15.21 -11.86
C VAL A 19 24.36 -15.34 -13.18
N LEU A 20 24.44 -16.48 -13.85
CA LEU A 20 23.71 -16.73 -15.08
C LEU A 20 22.20 -16.70 -14.86
N ALA A 21 21.71 -17.33 -13.78
CA ALA A 21 20.29 -17.28 -13.42
C ALA A 21 19.83 -15.85 -13.16
N GLU A 22 20.61 -15.04 -12.43
CA GLU A 22 20.30 -13.62 -12.19
C GLU A 22 20.19 -12.85 -13.50
N VAL A 23 21.15 -13.04 -14.43
CA VAL A 23 21.16 -12.39 -15.74
C VAL A 23 19.92 -12.78 -16.56
N VAL A 24 19.60 -14.08 -16.59
CA VAL A 24 18.44 -14.58 -17.35
C VAL A 24 17.14 -14.04 -16.76
N LEU A 25 16.95 -14.13 -15.43
CA LEU A 25 15.74 -13.64 -14.79
C LEU A 25 15.56 -12.12 -15.01
N ARG A 26 16.66 -11.34 -14.95
CA ARG A 26 16.62 -9.90 -15.27
C ARG A 26 16.28 -9.64 -16.73
N ALA A 27 16.91 -10.37 -17.67
CA ALA A 27 16.62 -10.22 -19.10
C ALA A 27 15.18 -10.57 -19.46
N MET A 28 14.56 -11.48 -18.69
CA MET A 28 13.16 -11.88 -18.85
C MET A 28 12.20 -11.04 -18.00
N ASN A 29 12.70 -10.08 -17.22
CA ASN A 29 11.95 -9.27 -16.26
C ASN A 29 11.13 -10.12 -15.25
N MET A 30 11.69 -11.24 -14.80
CA MET A 30 11.04 -12.24 -13.94
C MET A 30 11.48 -12.12 -12.47
N GLY A 31 11.41 -10.92 -11.89
CA GLY A 31 11.56 -10.71 -10.45
C GLY A 31 10.27 -11.06 -9.71
N PHE A 32 10.21 -12.23 -9.08
CA PHE A 32 9.00 -12.71 -8.41
C PHE A 32 8.88 -12.23 -6.95
N GLY A 33 7.66 -12.23 -6.43
CA GLY A 33 7.35 -12.07 -5.02
C GLY A 33 6.58 -10.81 -4.69
N ASN A 34 6.54 -10.45 -3.42
CA ASN A 34 5.81 -9.28 -2.93
C ASN A 34 6.61 -7.98 -3.17
N SER A 35 5.94 -6.85 -3.03
CA SER A 35 6.47 -5.48 -3.11
C SER A 35 7.81 -5.33 -2.38
N PRO A 36 8.91 -4.98 -3.06
CA PRO A 36 10.19 -4.73 -2.39
C PRO A 36 10.18 -3.37 -1.68
N MET A 37 10.84 -3.31 -0.53
CA MET A 37 11.04 -2.08 0.22
C MET A 37 12.53 -1.90 0.51
N GLU A 38 13.00 -0.65 0.47
CA GLU A 38 14.34 -0.24 0.83
C GLU A 38 14.28 0.70 2.04
N PRO A 39 15.17 0.57 3.03
CA PRO A 39 15.23 1.50 4.14
C PRO A 39 15.47 2.93 3.68
N ASP A 40 14.80 3.86 4.33
CA ASP A 40 14.95 5.29 4.10
C ASP A 40 15.04 6.02 5.44
N GLN A 41 15.87 7.06 5.51
CA GLN A 41 16.12 7.78 6.75
C GLN A 41 15.15 8.95 6.99
N VAL A 42 14.20 9.16 6.07
CA VAL A 42 13.16 10.19 6.17
C VAL A 42 11.79 9.56 6.23
N LEU A 43 11.53 8.57 5.38
CA LEU A 43 10.22 7.92 5.22
C LEU A 43 10.22 6.47 5.73
N HIS A 44 11.14 6.09 6.60
CA HIS A 44 11.36 4.74 7.13
C HIS A 44 11.72 3.72 6.03
N HIS A 45 10.93 3.64 4.99
CA HIS A 45 11.17 2.78 3.83
C HIS A 45 10.50 3.37 2.59
N VAL A 46 11.05 3.02 1.44
CA VAL A 46 10.56 3.42 0.13
C VAL A 46 10.62 2.24 -0.84
N HIS A 47 9.95 2.33 -1.96
CA HIS A 47 10.13 1.36 -3.04
C HIS A 47 11.38 1.68 -3.88
N PRO A 48 12.03 0.66 -4.45
CA PRO A 48 13.15 0.88 -5.36
C PRO A 48 12.68 1.65 -6.59
N LYS A 49 13.47 2.65 -7.01
CA LYS A 49 13.16 3.47 -8.18
C LYS A 49 13.42 2.70 -9.47
N SER A 50 12.56 2.93 -10.48
CA SER A 50 12.67 2.31 -11.81
C SER A 50 12.87 0.79 -11.73
N TYR A 51 12.00 0.14 -11.00
CA TYR A 51 12.10 -1.30 -10.72
C TYR A 51 10.77 -1.98 -11.05
N SER A 52 10.83 -3.14 -11.70
CA SER A 52 9.65 -3.96 -11.95
C SER A 52 9.82 -5.36 -11.38
N PHE A 53 8.70 -6.01 -11.09
CA PHE A 53 8.65 -7.36 -10.60
C PHE A 53 7.27 -7.99 -10.86
N ILE A 54 7.22 -9.33 -10.82
CA ILE A 54 5.96 -10.05 -10.92
C ILE A 54 5.43 -10.30 -9.51
N GLN A 55 4.28 -9.71 -9.20
CA GLN A 55 3.61 -9.92 -7.93
C GLN A 55 3.24 -11.38 -7.74
N GLN A 56 3.51 -11.93 -6.56
CA GLN A 56 3.16 -13.29 -6.16
C GLN A 56 2.88 -13.32 -4.66
N HIS A 57 1.72 -13.85 -4.30
CA HIS A 57 1.37 -14.12 -2.91
C HIS A 57 1.65 -15.60 -2.59
N PRO A 58 2.14 -15.94 -1.38
CA PRO A 58 2.43 -17.35 -1.02
C PRO A 58 1.25 -18.30 -1.15
N SER A 59 0.02 -17.85 -0.87
CA SER A 59 -1.20 -18.64 -1.04
C SER A 59 -1.50 -18.99 -2.50
N GLY A 60 -1.05 -18.16 -3.44
CA GLY A 60 -1.41 -18.24 -4.85
C GLY A 60 -2.77 -17.65 -5.20
N GLU A 61 -3.48 -17.04 -4.23
CA GLU A 61 -4.78 -16.41 -4.46
C GLU A 61 -4.68 -15.18 -5.37
N LEU A 62 -3.56 -14.47 -5.28
CA LEU A 62 -3.29 -13.28 -6.09
C LEU A 62 -1.88 -13.28 -6.67
N GLY A 63 -1.70 -12.55 -7.75
CA GLY A 63 -0.42 -12.38 -8.43
C GLY A 63 -0.43 -12.80 -9.90
N GLY A 64 0.77 -12.99 -10.46
CA GLY A 64 0.94 -13.33 -11.88
C GLY A 64 0.88 -12.13 -12.81
N PHE A 65 0.93 -10.90 -12.29
CA PHE A 65 0.99 -9.66 -13.05
C PHE A 65 2.20 -8.81 -12.65
N GLU A 66 2.64 -7.97 -13.56
CA GLU A 66 3.77 -7.09 -13.35
C GLU A 66 3.37 -5.84 -12.59
N ILE A 67 4.21 -5.46 -11.62
CA ILE A 67 4.19 -4.14 -10.98
C ILE A 67 5.47 -3.41 -11.37
N GLU A 68 5.32 -2.16 -11.76
CA GLU A 68 6.41 -1.29 -12.13
C GLU A 68 6.42 -0.06 -11.21
N TYR A 69 7.57 0.25 -10.63
CA TYR A 69 7.81 1.49 -9.91
C TYR A 69 8.51 2.49 -10.82
N ASN A 70 8.04 3.72 -10.83
CA ASN A 70 8.61 4.80 -11.62
C ASN A 70 9.95 5.30 -11.06
N SER A 71 10.51 6.35 -11.68
CA SER A 71 11.76 6.99 -11.24
C SER A 71 11.66 7.65 -9.85
N GLU A 72 10.48 7.77 -9.27
CA GLU A 72 10.26 8.30 -7.92
C GLU A 72 10.02 7.19 -6.90
N GLY A 73 9.97 5.93 -7.32
CA GLY A 73 9.69 4.78 -6.46
C GLY A 73 8.21 4.66 -6.09
N ARG A 74 7.32 5.30 -6.85
CA ARG A 74 5.87 5.11 -6.70
C ARG A 74 5.39 3.97 -7.57
N VAL A 75 4.32 3.32 -7.17
CA VAL A 75 3.64 2.36 -8.02
C VAL A 75 3.10 3.11 -9.21
N TYR A 76 3.84 3.00 -10.29
CA TYR A 76 3.53 3.68 -11.52
C TYR A 76 3.21 2.69 -12.60
N ARG A 77 2.20 2.96 -13.32
CA ARG A 77 1.60 1.94 -14.09
C ARG A 77 1.04 2.43 -15.38
N GLY A 78 1.52 1.86 -16.34
CA GLY A 78 1.20 2.13 -17.70
C GLY A 78 2.19 3.11 -18.30
N HIS A 79 2.60 2.81 -19.51
CA HIS A 79 3.52 3.55 -20.34
C HIS A 79 3.05 4.97 -20.71
N ALA A 80 1.94 5.39 -20.14
CA ALA A 80 1.41 6.71 -20.28
C ALA A 80 1.21 7.35 -18.93
N ALA A 81 2.32 7.69 -18.22
CA ALA A 81 2.23 8.99 -17.61
C ALA A 81 1.67 9.87 -18.69
N LYS A 82 0.46 10.40 -18.51
CA LYS A 82 0.05 11.55 -19.30
C LYS A 82 1.15 12.57 -19.05
N THR A 83 2.13 12.64 -19.95
CA THR A 83 3.23 13.59 -19.90
C THR A 83 2.71 15.02 -19.93
N ASN A 84 1.42 15.18 -20.21
CA ASN A 84 0.66 16.40 -20.16
C ASN A 84 -0.30 16.30 -18.97
N GLU A 85 0.11 16.80 -17.81
CA GLU A 85 -0.85 17.11 -16.75
C GLU A 85 -1.95 18.00 -17.33
N PRO A 86 -3.24 17.73 -17.06
CA PRO A 86 -4.32 18.54 -17.54
C PRO A 86 -4.11 20.02 -17.18
N SER A 87 -4.31 20.92 -18.11
CA SER A 87 -4.15 22.38 -17.91
C SER A 87 -5.15 22.99 -16.89
N THR A 88 -6.12 22.21 -16.43
CA THR A 88 -7.21 22.62 -15.54
C THR A 88 -6.78 22.90 -14.11
N GLY A 89 -5.56 22.59 -13.71
CA GLY A 89 -5.09 22.73 -12.32
C GLY A 89 -5.72 21.74 -11.32
N CYS A 90 -6.59 20.83 -11.77
CA CYS A 90 -7.16 19.77 -10.92
C CYS A 90 -6.10 18.67 -10.69
N ARG A 91 -5.69 18.51 -9.42
CA ARG A 91 -4.71 17.52 -9.00
C ARG A 91 -5.23 16.74 -7.79
N VAL A 92 -5.34 15.43 -7.94
CA VAL A 92 -5.85 14.50 -6.94
C VAL A 92 -4.70 13.63 -6.44
N ALA A 93 -4.37 13.75 -5.17
CA ALA A 93 -3.43 12.89 -4.48
C ALA A 93 -4.18 11.80 -3.69
N LEU A 94 -3.80 10.55 -3.89
CA LEU A 94 -4.27 9.41 -3.11
C LEU A 94 -3.16 9.05 -2.13
N MET A 95 -3.40 9.14 -0.83
CA MET A 95 -2.45 8.83 0.23
C MET A 95 -3.00 7.69 1.09
N GLY A 96 -2.12 6.83 1.54
CA GLY A 96 -2.45 5.67 2.38
C GLY A 96 -1.36 4.63 2.32
N ASP A 97 -1.67 3.48 2.87
CA ASP A 97 -0.80 2.32 2.97
C ASP A 97 -0.89 1.38 1.74
N SER A 98 -0.78 0.08 1.99
CA SER A 98 -0.90 -0.97 0.97
C SER A 98 -2.28 -1.05 0.31
N PHE A 99 -3.35 -0.54 0.94
CA PHE A 99 -4.68 -0.47 0.33
C PHE A 99 -4.74 0.58 -0.79
N VAL A 100 -3.98 1.66 -0.67
CA VAL A 100 -3.83 2.67 -1.72
C VAL A 100 -2.81 2.23 -2.76
N GLU A 101 -1.64 1.70 -2.33
CA GLU A 101 -0.64 1.10 -3.23
C GLU A 101 -1.26 0.03 -4.14
N ALA A 102 -2.23 -0.72 -3.64
CA ALA A 102 -2.99 -1.73 -4.38
C ALA A 102 -2.12 -2.77 -5.12
N GLY A 103 -1.02 -3.20 -4.49
CA GLY A 103 -0.10 -4.19 -5.06
C GLY A 103 -0.71 -5.59 -5.29
N GLN A 104 -1.96 -5.80 -4.89
CA GLN A 104 -2.68 -7.07 -4.96
C GLN A 104 -3.46 -7.25 -6.27
N VAL A 105 -3.68 -6.17 -7.02
CA VAL A 105 -4.38 -6.17 -8.30
C VAL A 105 -3.56 -5.45 -9.37
N PRO A 106 -3.79 -5.75 -10.68
CA PRO A 106 -3.26 -4.90 -11.74
C PRO A 106 -3.73 -3.46 -11.58
N PHE A 107 -2.90 -2.50 -11.90
CA PHE A 107 -3.24 -1.09 -11.69
C PHE A 107 -4.56 -0.65 -12.32
N ALA A 108 -4.80 -1.03 -13.54
CA ALA A 108 -6.05 -0.69 -14.19
C ALA A 108 -7.29 -1.13 -13.41
N GLN A 109 -7.10 -2.05 -12.44
CA GLN A 109 -8.16 -2.54 -11.54
C GLN A 109 -8.08 -1.92 -10.14
N SER A 110 -7.03 -1.15 -9.83
CA SER A 110 -6.96 -0.40 -8.57
C SER A 110 -7.86 0.84 -8.64
N PHE A 111 -8.34 1.31 -7.50
CA PHE A 111 -9.16 2.53 -7.50
C PHE A 111 -8.39 3.76 -7.99
N ALA A 112 -7.07 3.79 -7.83
CA ALA A 112 -6.21 4.82 -8.39
C ALA A 112 -6.22 4.80 -9.92
N GLY A 113 -6.05 3.61 -10.53
CA GLY A 113 -6.10 3.45 -11.99
C GLY A 113 -7.49 3.69 -12.57
N LEU A 114 -8.54 3.25 -11.87
CA LEU A 114 -9.93 3.49 -12.27
C LEU A 114 -10.27 4.99 -12.24
N LEU A 115 -9.84 5.71 -11.20
CA LEU A 115 -10.02 7.16 -11.11
C LEU A 115 -9.20 7.90 -12.18
N GLU A 116 -7.95 7.51 -12.41
CA GLU A 116 -7.12 8.10 -13.47
C GLU A 116 -7.80 7.95 -14.85
N ALA A 117 -8.33 6.76 -15.13
CA ALA A 117 -9.04 6.50 -16.39
C ALA A 117 -10.34 7.31 -16.52
N ALA A 118 -11.08 7.48 -15.41
CA ALA A 118 -12.34 8.21 -15.39
C ALA A 118 -12.17 9.74 -15.31
N SER A 119 -10.97 10.26 -15.03
CA SER A 119 -10.71 11.67 -14.76
C SER A 119 -9.89 12.35 -15.88
N PRO A 120 -10.46 12.60 -17.06
CA PRO A 120 -9.72 13.16 -18.19
C PRO A 120 -9.21 14.59 -17.94
N ASN A 121 -9.85 15.31 -17.02
CA ASN A 121 -9.54 16.70 -16.69
C ASN A 121 -8.77 16.87 -15.37
N CYS A 122 -8.49 15.80 -14.64
CA CYS A 122 -7.72 15.83 -13.40
C CYS A 122 -6.48 14.94 -13.53
N ALA A 123 -5.36 15.40 -13.01
CA ALA A 123 -4.22 14.53 -12.79
C ALA A 123 -4.42 13.75 -11.48
N VAL A 124 -4.30 12.43 -11.51
CA VAL A 124 -4.39 11.57 -10.34
C VAL A 124 -3.01 10.99 -10.06
N ARG A 125 -2.53 11.09 -8.82
CA ARG A 125 -1.27 10.46 -8.39
C ARG A 125 -1.49 9.58 -7.18
N ASP A 126 -1.00 8.37 -7.30
CA ASP A 126 -0.96 7.40 -6.22
C ASP A 126 0.33 7.58 -5.40
N TYR A 127 0.17 7.88 -4.12
CA TYR A 127 1.22 8.00 -3.13
C TYR A 127 1.14 6.89 -2.08
N GLY A 128 0.31 5.87 -2.31
CA GLY A 128 0.22 4.70 -1.45
C GLY A 128 1.56 3.98 -1.33
N THR A 129 1.89 3.58 -0.12
CA THR A 129 3.09 2.78 0.15
C THR A 129 2.77 1.84 1.29
N ARG A 130 2.98 0.55 1.08
CA ARG A 130 2.64 -0.48 2.07
C ARG A 130 3.29 -0.18 3.42
N SER A 131 2.55 -0.51 4.50
CA SER A 131 2.97 -0.31 5.88
C SER A 131 3.28 1.16 6.24
N TYR A 132 2.80 2.13 5.49
CA TYR A 132 2.79 3.51 5.95
C TYR A 132 1.60 3.73 6.89
N SER A 133 1.74 4.70 7.80
CA SER A 133 0.72 5.14 8.74
C SER A 133 0.70 6.66 8.83
N PRO A 134 -0.26 7.29 9.50
CA PRO A 134 -0.37 8.75 9.62
C PRO A 134 0.92 9.46 9.99
N ALA A 135 1.76 8.88 10.85
CA ALA A 135 3.08 9.45 11.18
C ALA A 135 3.98 9.59 9.93
N ILE A 136 4.02 8.56 9.08
CA ILE A 136 4.78 8.62 7.82
C ILE A 136 4.03 9.47 6.78
N TYR A 137 2.69 9.44 6.73
CA TYR A 137 1.91 10.29 5.80
C TYR A 137 2.18 11.77 6.04
N LEU A 138 2.34 12.22 7.30
CA LEU A 138 2.68 13.61 7.61
C LEU A 138 4.06 13.99 7.07
N VAL A 139 5.05 13.12 7.23
CA VAL A 139 6.39 13.31 6.66
C VAL A 139 6.34 13.27 5.14
N GLN A 140 5.64 12.31 4.54
CA GLN A 140 5.45 12.17 3.10
C GLN A 140 4.75 13.39 2.50
N TRP A 141 3.70 13.91 3.17
CA TRP A 141 3.06 15.15 2.77
C TRP A 141 4.08 16.28 2.70
N THR A 142 4.84 16.47 3.77
CA THR A 142 5.76 17.60 3.90
C THR A 142 6.91 17.55 2.91
N THR A 143 7.46 16.36 2.66
CA THR A 143 8.69 16.19 1.86
C THR A 143 8.42 15.91 0.38
N VAL A 144 7.26 15.34 0.05
CA VAL A 144 6.97 14.86 -1.30
C VAL A 144 5.68 15.44 -1.86
N VAL A 145 4.53 15.15 -1.22
CA VAL A 145 3.21 15.35 -1.84
C VAL A 145 2.88 16.84 -2.01
N SER A 146 3.18 17.66 -1.01
CA SER A 146 2.88 19.11 -1.01
C SER A 146 3.54 19.87 -2.16
N THR A 147 4.69 19.39 -2.65
CA THR A 147 5.43 20.02 -3.76
C THR A 147 4.65 19.95 -5.07
N TRP A 148 3.81 18.95 -5.23
CA TRP A 148 2.94 18.81 -6.40
C TRP A 148 1.68 19.68 -6.32
N LYS A 149 1.39 20.28 -5.16
CA LYS A 149 0.24 21.16 -4.89
C LYS A 149 -1.10 20.51 -5.28
N PRO A 150 -1.47 19.36 -4.72
CA PRO A 150 -2.75 18.74 -4.99
C PRO A 150 -3.89 19.65 -4.52
N THR A 151 -4.95 19.71 -5.33
CA THR A 151 -6.19 20.44 -4.99
C THR A 151 -7.15 19.60 -4.17
N ARG A 152 -7.03 18.25 -4.27
CA ARG A 152 -7.77 17.29 -3.46
C ARG A 152 -6.83 16.18 -3.00
N VAL A 153 -6.94 15.82 -1.73
CA VAL A 153 -6.20 14.71 -1.11
C VAL A 153 -7.21 13.74 -0.54
N PHE A 154 -7.18 12.49 -0.97
CA PHE A 154 -7.88 11.39 -0.32
C PHE A 154 -6.87 10.64 0.55
N LEU A 155 -7.15 10.55 1.84
CA LEU A 155 -6.34 9.80 2.80
C LEU A 155 -7.14 8.60 3.29
N LEU A 156 -6.71 7.40 2.91
CA LEU A 156 -7.29 6.15 3.34
C LEU A 156 -6.56 5.64 4.57
N LEU A 157 -7.28 5.49 5.67
CA LEU A 157 -6.80 4.98 6.95
C LEU A 157 -7.18 3.51 7.10
N PHE A 158 -6.28 2.73 7.67
CA PHE A 158 -6.51 1.34 8.04
C PHE A 158 -6.43 1.18 9.57
N GLY A 159 -7.14 0.19 10.12
CA GLY A 159 -7.15 -0.03 11.58
C GLY A 159 -5.77 -0.31 12.18
N GLY A 160 -4.86 -0.92 11.43
CA GLY A 160 -3.48 -1.18 11.83
C GLY A 160 -2.62 0.08 12.02
N ASP A 161 -2.96 1.17 11.33
CA ASP A 161 -2.21 2.43 11.32
C ASP A 161 -2.00 3.01 12.72
N LEU A 162 -3.00 2.86 13.61
CA LEU A 162 -2.94 3.43 14.96
C LEU A 162 -1.83 2.80 15.80
N ARG A 163 -1.62 1.50 15.65
CA ARG A 163 -0.53 0.78 16.33
C ARG A 163 0.80 1.08 15.66
N GLU A 164 0.82 1.11 14.32
CA GLU A 164 2.01 1.40 13.55
C GLU A 164 2.55 2.81 13.83
N ASP A 165 1.69 3.81 14.03
CA ASP A 165 2.10 5.16 14.45
C ASP A 165 2.89 5.14 15.75
N VAL A 166 2.44 4.37 16.75
CA VAL A 166 3.14 4.24 18.04
C VAL A 166 4.53 3.63 17.84
N ASP A 167 4.65 2.67 16.93
CA ASP A 167 5.93 2.01 16.66
C ASP A 167 6.86 2.92 15.85
N TYR A 168 6.38 3.58 14.81
CA TYR A 168 7.18 4.49 13.99
C TYR A 168 7.67 5.71 14.76
N LEU A 169 6.87 6.26 15.64
CA LEU A 169 7.28 7.41 16.46
C LEU A 169 8.46 7.10 17.40
N LYS A 170 8.73 5.83 17.71
CA LYS A 170 9.94 5.43 18.48
C LYS A 170 11.25 5.71 17.73
N SER A 171 11.20 5.71 16.38
CA SER A 171 12.35 6.00 15.52
C SER A 171 12.26 7.36 14.81
N ALA A 172 11.37 8.25 15.28
CA ALA A 172 11.11 9.52 14.65
C ALA A 172 12.06 10.63 15.15
N SER A 173 12.44 11.52 14.24
CA SER A 173 12.86 12.88 14.59
C SER A 173 11.62 13.77 14.71
N LEU A 174 11.49 14.47 15.83
CA LEU A 174 10.34 15.31 16.12
C LEU A 174 10.72 16.80 16.07
N ASP A 175 9.77 17.63 15.68
CA ASP A 175 9.88 19.09 15.80
C ASP A 175 9.57 19.57 17.24
N ALA A 176 9.61 20.90 17.43
CA ALA A 176 9.33 21.53 18.73
C ALA A 176 7.87 21.31 19.22
N GLN A 177 6.97 20.93 18.33
CA GLN A 177 5.56 20.61 18.61
C GLN A 177 5.34 19.11 18.86
N GLY A 178 6.39 18.29 18.76
CA GLY A 178 6.32 16.83 18.92
C GLY A 178 5.82 16.10 17.67
N LEU A 179 5.80 16.76 16.51
CA LEU A 179 5.37 16.17 15.25
C LEU A 179 6.53 15.55 14.48
N PRO A 180 6.34 14.41 13.80
CA PRO A 180 7.42 13.77 13.07
C PRO A 180 7.86 14.60 11.85
N THR A 181 9.18 14.79 11.73
CA THR A 181 9.86 15.41 10.59
C THR A 181 10.62 14.40 9.75
N ALA A 182 10.96 13.26 10.32
CA ALA A 182 11.49 12.08 9.67
C ALA A 182 11.19 10.84 10.52
N ILE A 183 11.02 9.71 9.87
CA ILE A 183 10.94 8.39 10.50
C ILE A 183 12.12 7.57 9.97
N HIS A 184 13.03 7.17 10.87
CA HIS A 184 14.25 6.50 10.46
C HIS A 184 14.04 5.02 10.26
N GLY A 185 14.35 4.55 9.05
CA GLY A 185 14.36 3.12 8.74
C GLY A 185 15.57 2.39 9.31
N PRO A 186 15.53 1.06 9.30
CA PRO A 186 16.65 0.26 9.77
C PRO A 186 17.89 0.49 8.90
N GLU A 187 19.09 0.46 9.51
CA GLU A 187 20.33 0.49 8.77
C GLU A 187 20.59 -0.90 8.16
N ASP A 188 20.54 -0.97 6.85
CA ASP A 188 20.87 -2.20 6.11
C ASP A 188 22.35 -2.21 5.72
N GLY A 189 23.02 -3.34 5.98
CA GLY A 189 24.34 -3.57 5.39
C GLY A 189 24.23 -3.71 3.86
N TRP A 190 25.27 -3.30 3.13
CA TRP A 190 25.34 -3.34 1.66
C TRP A 190 24.91 -4.71 1.08
N LEU A 191 25.30 -5.82 1.70
CA LEU A 191 24.96 -7.16 1.23
C LEU A 191 23.44 -7.40 1.25
N PHE A 192 22.74 -6.99 2.31
CA PHE A 192 21.29 -7.14 2.41
C PHE A 192 20.56 -6.31 1.37
N SER A 193 21.04 -5.10 1.08
CA SER A 193 20.46 -4.26 0.03
C SER A 193 20.57 -4.91 -1.36
N GLN A 194 21.72 -5.57 -1.66
CA GLN A 194 21.87 -6.29 -2.93
C GLN A 194 20.96 -7.53 -3.00
N LEU A 195 20.82 -8.28 -1.91
CA LEU A 195 19.97 -9.46 -1.87
C LEU A 195 18.47 -9.10 -2.07
N ARG A 196 18.02 -7.97 -1.55
CA ARG A 196 16.64 -7.49 -1.76
C ARG A 196 16.33 -7.23 -3.23
N ARG A 197 17.32 -6.79 -4.00
CA ARG A 197 17.21 -6.48 -5.45
C ARG A 197 17.54 -7.70 -6.33
N SER A 198 18.09 -8.78 -5.79
CA SER A 198 18.42 -9.97 -6.57
C SER A 198 17.17 -10.73 -6.97
N TYR A 199 17.00 -10.98 -8.26
CA TYR A 199 15.87 -11.73 -8.81
C TYR A 199 15.95 -13.20 -8.40
N VAL A 200 17.15 -13.79 -8.32
CA VAL A 200 17.36 -15.16 -7.81
C VAL A 200 16.97 -15.25 -6.33
N ALA A 201 17.41 -14.29 -5.49
CA ALA A 201 17.05 -14.30 -4.08
C ALA A 201 15.53 -14.15 -3.87
N ARG A 202 14.89 -13.30 -4.65
CA ARG A 202 13.42 -13.12 -4.65
C ARG A 202 12.70 -14.40 -5.08
N PHE A 203 13.19 -15.06 -6.13
CA PHE A 203 12.62 -16.32 -6.61
C PHE A 203 12.72 -17.43 -5.57
N VAL A 204 13.90 -17.60 -4.96
CA VAL A 204 14.10 -18.58 -3.87
C VAL A 204 13.18 -18.26 -2.69
N ARG A 205 13.11 -16.99 -2.27
CA ARG A 205 12.21 -16.56 -1.20
C ARG A 205 10.75 -16.87 -1.51
N MET A 206 10.28 -16.58 -2.72
CA MET A 206 8.91 -16.89 -3.15
C MET A 206 8.61 -18.39 -3.02
N ILE A 207 9.50 -19.26 -3.53
CA ILE A 207 9.31 -20.72 -3.44
C ILE A 207 9.27 -21.16 -1.97
N THR A 208 10.23 -20.72 -1.16
CA THR A 208 10.28 -21.11 0.26
C THR A 208 9.07 -20.62 1.05
N GLN A 209 8.61 -19.41 0.81
CA GLN A 209 7.40 -18.88 1.42
C GLN A 209 6.15 -19.65 0.99
N ARG A 210 6.04 -20.02 -0.30
CA ARG A 210 4.93 -20.83 -0.79
C ARG A 210 4.92 -22.24 -0.18
N MET A 211 6.10 -22.88 -0.05
CA MET A 211 6.21 -24.17 0.59
C MET A 211 5.84 -24.10 2.08
N ALA A 212 6.37 -23.12 2.81
CA ALA A 212 6.02 -22.89 4.22
C ALA A 212 4.52 -22.66 4.38
N TRP A 213 3.95 -21.79 3.58
CA TRP A 213 2.53 -21.47 3.59
C TRP A 213 1.66 -22.72 3.37
N THR A 214 2.02 -23.55 2.37
CA THR A 214 1.30 -24.80 2.07
C THR A 214 1.40 -25.82 3.22
N MET A 215 2.52 -25.86 3.93
CA MET A 215 2.71 -26.74 5.09
C MET A 215 1.91 -26.27 6.31
N GLU A 216 1.89 -24.97 6.57
CA GLU A 216 1.19 -24.38 7.71
C GLU A 216 -0.34 -24.48 7.57
N HIS A 217 -0.85 -24.36 6.34
CA HIS A 217 -2.29 -24.29 6.05
C HIS A 217 -2.86 -25.56 5.42
N HIS A 218 -2.16 -26.68 5.58
CA HIS A 218 -2.62 -27.96 5.04
C HIS A 218 -3.84 -28.47 5.81
N GLY A 219 -5.01 -28.38 5.19
CA GLY A 219 -6.27 -28.87 5.76
C GLY A 219 -7.09 -27.85 6.56
N GLU A 220 -6.68 -26.59 6.59
CA GLU A 220 -7.47 -25.51 7.18
C GLU A 220 -8.54 -24.98 6.20
N ASP A 221 -9.71 -24.62 6.75
CA ASP A 221 -10.76 -23.95 5.99
C ASP A 221 -10.26 -22.56 5.53
N GLN A 222 -10.52 -22.19 4.28
CA GLN A 222 -10.05 -20.95 3.65
C GLN A 222 -10.40 -19.67 4.45
N PHE A 223 -11.38 -19.74 5.34
CA PHE A 223 -11.82 -18.62 6.18
C PHE A 223 -11.00 -18.40 7.45
N THR A 224 -10.15 -19.37 7.83
CA THR A 224 -9.40 -19.28 9.11
C THR A 224 -8.07 -18.56 8.96
N ILE A 225 -7.60 -18.36 7.74
CA ILE A 225 -6.22 -17.99 7.41
C ILE A 225 -5.97 -16.47 7.49
N GLY A 226 -6.99 -15.67 7.58
CA GLY A 226 -6.84 -14.23 7.76
C GLY A 226 -6.78 -13.78 9.23
N GLY A 227 -6.32 -14.65 10.13
CA GLY A 227 -6.32 -14.51 11.58
C GLY A 227 -5.56 -13.35 12.22
N VAL A 228 -5.48 -12.22 11.56
CA VAL A 228 -5.31 -10.96 12.27
C VAL A 228 -6.67 -10.66 12.89
N VAL A 229 -6.83 -11.01 14.16
CA VAL A 229 -7.87 -10.39 14.99
C VAL A 229 -7.66 -8.90 14.82
N GLU A 230 -8.57 -8.22 14.10
CA GLU A 230 -8.67 -6.78 14.20
C GLU A 230 -9.00 -6.51 15.67
N GLU A 231 -7.98 -6.24 16.47
CA GLU A 231 -8.17 -5.53 17.71
C GLU A 231 -8.85 -4.24 17.27
N HIS A 232 -10.05 -3.98 17.78
CA HIS A 232 -10.77 -2.74 17.46
C HIS A 232 -9.93 -1.58 17.98
N PRO A 233 -9.11 -0.92 17.13
CA PRO A 233 -8.24 0.14 17.61
C PRO A 233 -9.12 1.32 17.98
N GLU A 234 -9.00 1.76 19.21
CA GLU A 234 -9.62 3.01 19.64
C GLU A 234 -8.98 4.16 18.85
N TRP A 235 -9.82 5.06 18.34
CA TRP A 235 -9.35 6.31 17.71
C TRP A 235 -8.72 7.23 18.77
N SER A 236 -7.49 6.92 19.14
CA SER A 236 -6.78 7.51 20.28
C SER A 236 -5.27 7.55 20.02
N GLY A 237 -4.50 7.97 21.02
CA GLY A 237 -3.05 8.08 20.90
C GLY A 237 -2.62 9.25 20.00
N PRO A 238 -1.50 9.15 19.29
CA PRO A 238 -0.95 10.23 18.47
C PRO A 238 -1.69 10.46 17.16
N THR A 239 -2.34 9.44 16.60
CA THR A 239 -2.91 9.42 15.25
C THR A 239 -3.93 10.54 14.98
N PRO A 240 -4.94 10.80 15.85
CA PRO A 240 -5.89 11.89 15.61
C PRO A 240 -5.22 13.26 15.44
N GLY A 241 -4.27 13.60 16.30
CA GLY A 241 -3.54 14.87 16.23
C GLY A 241 -2.67 14.98 14.97
N ILE A 242 -2.08 13.86 14.53
CA ILE A 242 -1.29 13.80 13.29
C ILE A 242 -2.19 14.02 12.07
N VAL A 243 -3.37 13.38 12.03
CA VAL A 243 -4.33 13.54 10.93
C VAL A 243 -4.88 14.97 10.88
N GLU A 244 -5.14 15.58 12.04
CA GLU A 244 -5.53 16.99 12.12
C GLU A 244 -4.44 17.92 11.55
N GLU A 245 -3.17 17.65 11.88
CA GLU A 245 -2.03 18.41 11.33
C GLU A 245 -1.88 18.21 9.81
N ILE A 246 -2.11 16.99 9.29
CA ILE A 246 -2.15 16.75 7.84
C ILE A 246 -3.23 17.63 7.20
N ASN A 247 -4.45 17.64 7.77
CA ASN A 247 -5.54 18.49 7.26
C ASN A 247 -5.17 19.98 7.25
N ARG A 248 -4.58 20.45 8.34
CA ARG A 248 -4.13 21.85 8.47
C ARG A 248 -3.09 22.20 7.37
N ARG A 249 -2.12 21.30 7.12
CA ARG A 249 -1.09 21.51 6.09
C ARG A 249 -1.64 21.40 4.68
N VAL A 250 -2.58 20.49 4.42
CA VAL A 250 -3.28 20.37 3.13
C VAL A 250 -4.03 21.67 2.84
N SER A 251 -4.79 22.16 3.81
CA SER A 251 -5.56 23.41 3.69
C SER A 251 -4.65 24.64 3.49
N ALA A 252 -3.55 24.73 4.22
CA ALA A 252 -2.57 25.78 4.07
C ALA A 252 -1.88 25.78 2.68
N ASN A 253 -1.83 24.62 2.02
CA ASN A 253 -1.31 24.47 0.65
C ASN A 253 -2.38 24.70 -0.44
N GLY A 254 -3.60 25.07 -0.05
CA GLY A 254 -4.73 25.34 -0.97
C GLY A 254 -5.49 24.10 -1.42
N GLY A 255 -5.28 22.96 -0.78
CA GLY A 255 -5.98 21.72 -1.05
C GLY A 255 -7.12 21.45 -0.06
N THR A 256 -7.87 20.40 -0.30
CA THR A 256 -8.89 19.86 0.62
C THR A 256 -8.58 18.40 0.92
N LEU A 257 -8.57 18.05 2.21
CA LEU A 257 -8.45 16.67 2.67
C LEU A 257 -9.81 16.00 2.74
N THR A 258 -9.91 14.78 2.25
CA THR A 258 -11.03 13.87 2.45
C THR A 258 -10.51 12.59 3.10
N LEU A 259 -11.04 12.28 4.27
CA LEU A 259 -10.72 11.03 4.94
C LEU A 259 -11.59 9.88 4.44
N MET A 260 -10.99 8.72 4.37
CA MET A 260 -11.64 7.42 4.13
C MET A 260 -11.10 6.45 5.16
N VAL A 261 -11.87 5.45 5.53
CA VAL A 261 -11.43 4.34 6.39
C VAL A 261 -11.74 3.03 5.68
N VAL A 262 -10.79 2.12 5.69
CA VAL A 262 -10.99 0.76 5.17
C VAL A 262 -12.13 0.10 5.94
N PRO A 263 -13.20 -0.36 5.27
CA PRO A 263 -14.30 -1.07 5.94
C PRO A 263 -13.82 -2.34 6.60
N SER A 264 -14.37 -2.69 7.76
CA SER A 264 -14.02 -3.93 8.44
C SER A 264 -14.38 -5.13 7.57
N ARG A 265 -13.38 -5.95 7.24
CA ARG A 265 -13.55 -7.19 6.50
C ARG A 265 -14.49 -8.16 7.23
N TYR A 266 -14.36 -8.27 8.54
CA TYR A 266 -15.17 -9.18 9.36
C TYR A 266 -16.65 -8.81 9.37
N ARG A 267 -16.96 -7.51 9.35
CA ARG A 267 -18.32 -7.03 9.19
C ARG A 267 -18.97 -7.48 7.89
N LEU A 268 -18.19 -7.55 6.82
CA LEU A 268 -18.67 -7.81 5.47
C LEU A 268 -18.71 -9.30 5.11
N MET A 269 -17.82 -10.10 5.69
CA MET A 269 -17.73 -11.55 5.42
C MET A 269 -18.62 -12.40 6.33
N GLY A 270 -19.23 -11.81 7.34
CA GLY A 270 -20.42 -12.24 8.08
C GLY A 270 -20.50 -13.71 8.50
N ASP A 271 -19.58 -14.21 9.34
CA ASP A 271 -19.83 -15.50 10.01
C ASP A 271 -20.44 -15.34 11.43
N GLY A 272 -20.69 -14.11 11.85
CA GLY A 272 -21.31 -13.81 13.15
C GLY A 272 -20.50 -14.17 14.38
N ARG A 273 -19.25 -14.63 14.23
CA ARG A 273 -18.40 -15.12 15.34
C ARG A 273 -17.71 -14.00 16.09
N ILE A 274 -17.55 -12.83 15.50
CA ILE A 274 -16.94 -11.67 16.15
C ILE A 274 -17.96 -10.54 16.15
N PRO A 275 -18.55 -10.22 17.34
CA PRO A 275 -19.39 -9.05 17.46
C PRO A 275 -18.53 -7.80 17.26
N ILE A 276 -18.78 -7.02 16.22
CA ILE A 276 -18.16 -5.72 16.03
C ILE A 276 -18.81 -4.76 17.01
N THR A 277 -18.13 -4.46 18.09
CA THR A 277 -18.64 -3.59 19.17
C THR A 277 -18.35 -2.12 18.91
N SER A 278 -17.36 -1.80 18.05
CA SER A 278 -17.09 -0.44 17.58
C SER A 278 -16.47 -0.53 16.19
N ASP A 279 -16.95 0.31 15.27
CA ASP A 279 -16.37 0.43 13.94
C ASP A 279 -15.48 1.68 13.94
N LEU A 280 -14.19 1.51 13.70
CA LEU A 280 -13.24 2.62 13.56
C LEU A 280 -13.76 3.66 12.55
N HIS A 281 -14.38 3.19 11.47
CA HIS A 281 -14.98 4.03 10.44
C HIS A 281 -15.98 5.03 11.05
N ASP A 282 -16.93 4.56 11.87
CA ASP A 282 -17.98 5.41 12.45
C ASP A 282 -17.36 6.41 13.46
N THR A 283 -16.37 5.98 14.20
CA THR A 283 -15.64 6.83 15.15
C THR A 283 -14.87 7.93 14.43
N VAL A 284 -14.12 7.58 13.37
CA VAL A 284 -13.37 8.55 12.56
C VAL A 284 -14.32 9.49 11.80
N GLN A 285 -15.45 8.99 11.32
CA GLN A 285 -16.47 9.82 10.68
C GLN A 285 -17.04 10.88 11.62
N ALA A 286 -17.37 10.48 12.85
CA ALA A 286 -17.87 11.42 13.87
C ALA A 286 -16.81 12.48 14.20
N TRP A 287 -15.59 12.03 14.44
CA TRP A 287 -14.45 12.89 14.72
C TRP A 287 -14.15 13.86 13.56
N ALA A 288 -14.14 13.37 12.31
CA ALA A 288 -13.91 14.21 11.13
C ALA A 288 -14.97 15.32 11.01
N ARG A 289 -16.24 15.00 11.30
CA ARG A 289 -17.33 15.97 11.32
C ARG A 289 -17.11 17.07 12.36
N GLU A 290 -16.67 16.71 13.57
CA GLU A 290 -16.39 17.66 14.65
C GLU A 290 -15.23 18.59 14.30
N HIS A 291 -14.25 18.10 13.51
CA HIS A 291 -13.07 18.85 13.10
C HIS A 291 -13.22 19.53 11.71
N GLY A 292 -14.42 19.46 11.10
CA GLY A 292 -14.69 20.08 9.80
C GLY A 292 -13.88 19.46 8.64
N ILE A 293 -13.54 18.19 8.73
CA ILE A 293 -12.80 17.45 7.70
C ILE A 293 -13.79 16.66 6.84
N ASP A 294 -13.66 16.76 5.51
CA ASP A 294 -14.46 15.95 4.60
C ASP A 294 -14.25 14.46 4.86
N PHE A 295 -15.35 13.70 4.80
CA PHE A 295 -15.32 12.25 4.98
C PHE A 295 -16.09 11.55 3.86
N LEU A 296 -15.50 10.51 3.28
CA LEU A 296 -16.17 9.63 2.32
C LEU A 296 -16.52 8.31 3.02
N ASP A 297 -17.81 8.06 3.17
CA ASP A 297 -18.33 6.82 3.73
C ASP A 297 -18.12 5.65 2.74
N LEU A 298 -17.26 4.72 3.11
CA LEU A 298 -17.04 3.48 2.37
C LEU A 298 -17.87 2.31 2.92
N ASN A 299 -18.35 2.35 4.17
CA ASN A 299 -19.10 1.27 4.77
C ASN A 299 -20.38 0.94 3.98
N ARG A 300 -21.18 1.98 3.69
CA ARG A 300 -22.45 1.79 2.99
C ARG A 300 -22.31 1.20 1.57
N PRO A 301 -21.43 1.72 0.67
CA PRO A 301 -21.25 1.13 -0.65
C PRO A 301 -20.68 -0.30 -0.57
N PHE A 302 -19.79 -0.60 0.39
CA PHE A 302 -19.28 -1.94 0.60
C PHE A 302 -20.39 -2.91 1.07
N ASP A 303 -21.24 -2.52 2.01
CA ASP A 303 -22.40 -3.31 2.45
C ASP A 303 -23.34 -3.65 1.27
N VAL A 304 -23.61 -2.68 0.40
CA VAL A 304 -24.47 -2.90 -0.77
C VAL A 304 -23.82 -3.90 -1.73
N ALA A 305 -22.54 -3.76 -2.00
CA ALA A 305 -21.82 -4.65 -2.92
C ALA A 305 -21.68 -6.06 -2.35
N ALA A 306 -21.39 -6.21 -1.05
CA ALA A 306 -21.34 -7.50 -0.38
C ALA A 306 -22.69 -8.23 -0.39
N LYS A 307 -23.79 -7.51 -0.13
CA LYS A 307 -25.16 -8.06 -0.24
C LYS A 307 -25.53 -8.48 -1.67
N ALA A 308 -24.90 -7.87 -2.67
CA ALA A 308 -25.02 -8.27 -4.08
C ALA A 308 -24.13 -9.46 -4.45
N GLY A 309 -23.42 -10.05 -3.50
CA GLY A 309 -22.56 -11.23 -3.68
C GLY A 309 -21.18 -10.95 -4.20
N LYS A 310 -20.71 -9.69 -4.17
CA LYS A 310 -19.35 -9.35 -4.58
C LYS A 310 -18.34 -9.74 -3.49
N GLN A 311 -17.21 -10.31 -3.91
CA GLN A 311 -16.08 -10.55 -3.04
C GLN A 311 -15.20 -9.30 -3.00
N LEU A 312 -15.22 -8.53 -1.90
CA LEU A 312 -14.58 -7.23 -1.80
C LEU A 312 -13.15 -7.28 -1.24
N PHE A 313 -12.84 -8.36 -0.53
CA PHE A 313 -11.52 -8.66 0.01
C PHE A 313 -11.04 -10.03 -0.45
N PHE A 314 -9.73 -10.21 -0.56
CA PHE A 314 -9.16 -11.53 -0.76
C PHE A 314 -9.44 -12.42 0.45
N LEU A 315 -9.49 -13.74 0.25
CA LEU A 315 -9.76 -14.68 1.35
C LEU A 315 -8.55 -14.86 2.26
N GLN A 316 -7.36 -14.88 1.68
CA GLN A 316 -6.09 -15.18 2.35
C GLN A 316 -5.15 -13.98 2.41
N ASP A 317 -5.66 -12.82 2.07
CA ASP A 317 -4.99 -11.52 2.15
C ASP A 317 -6.02 -10.48 2.62
N ILE A 318 -5.56 -9.50 3.40
CA ILE A 318 -6.47 -8.51 4.02
C ILE A 318 -6.96 -7.43 3.03
N HIS A 319 -6.39 -7.36 1.84
CA HIS A 319 -6.59 -6.25 0.91
C HIS A 319 -7.83 -6.41 0.03
N PHE A 320 -8.19 -5.32 -0.63
CA PHE A 320 -9.28 -5.29 -1.58
C PHE A 320 -9.00 -6.14 -2.83
N THR A 321 -10.03 -6.85 -3.30
CA THR A 321 -10.07 -7.39 -4.66
C THR A 321 -10.31 -6.28 -5.68
N ALA A 322 -10.30 -6.61 -6.97
CA ALA A 322 -10.71 -5.69 -8.03
C ALA A 322 -12.13 -5.13 -7.81
N ASP A 323 -13.06 -5.95 -7.30
CA ASP A 323 -14.41 -5.49 -6.95
C ASP A 323 -14.40 -4.49 -5.78
N GLY A 324 -13.56 -4.71 -4.75
CA GLY A 324 -13.39 -3.77 -3.65
C GLY A 324 -12.84 -2.43 -4.13
N HIS A 325 -11.83 -2.45 -4.98
CA HIS A 325 -11.28 -1.24 -5.60
C HIS A 325 -12.30 -0.50 -6.47
N GLN A 326 -13.11 -1.22 -7.23
CA GLN A 326 -14.18 -0.62 -8.03
C GLN A 326 -15.19 0.11 -7.13
N VAL A 327 -15.57 -0.49 -5.99
CA VAL A 327 -16.50 0.16 -5.04
C VAL A 327 -15.91 1.46 -4.48
N VAL A 328 -14.61 1.51 -4.17
CA VAL A 328 -13.96 2.75 -3.73
C VAL A 328 -13.98 3.80 -4.84
N ALA A 329 -13.61 3.43 -6.06
CA ALA A 329 -13.61 4.36 -7.21
C ALA A 329 -15.02 4.92 -7.49
N ASP A 330 -16.04 4.06 -7.47
CA ASP A 330 -17.45 4.45 -7.67
C ASP A 330 -17.93 5.39 -6.55
N ALA A 331 -17.53 5.14 -5.30
CA ALA A 331 -17.88 5.99 -4.17
C ALA A 331 -17.28 7.39 -4.32
N ILE A 332 -15.99 7.47 -4.71
CA ILE A 332 -15.31 8.74 -5.00
C ILE A 332 -16.00 9.46 -6.17
N ALA A 333 -16.24 8.79 -7.28
CA ALA A 333 -16.89 9.38 -8.45
C ALA A 333 -18.30 9.90 -8.14
N LYS A 334 -19.05 9.17 -7.33
CA LYS A 334 -20.41 9.56 -6.93
C LYS A 334 -20.43 10.78 -6.02
N GLN A 335 -19.52 10.87 -5.05
CA GLN A 335 -19.45 11.99 -4.11
C GLN A 335 -18.80 13.24 -4.74
N TYR A 336 -17.88 13.02 -5.66
CA TYR A 336 -17.10 14.08 -6.32
C TYR A 336 -17.19 13.99 -7.85
N PRO A 337 -18.40 14.14 -8.42
CA PRO A 337 -18.61 13.99 -9.87
C PRO A 337 -17.79 14.97 -10.72
N GLN A 338 -17.37 16.09 -10.14
CA GLN A 338 -16.49 17.07 -10.81
C GLN A 338 -15.06 16.55 -11.08
N LEU A 339 -14.64 15.47 -10.44
CA LEU A 339 -13.33 14.87 -10.67
C LEU A 339 -13.32 13.93 -11.88
N VAL A 340 -14.48 13.39 -12.24
CA VAL A 340 -14.63 12.42 -13.34
C VAL A 340 -15.25 13.09 -14.56
N GLY A 341 -14.92 12.62 -15.76
CA GLY A 341 -15.58 13.07 -16.99
C GLY A 341 -16.99 12.50 -17.11
N HIS A 342 -17.89 13.30 -17.64
CA HIS A 342 -19.23 12.86 -18.04
C HIS A 342 -19.18 12.24 -19.43
#